data_9c28e0ac67917af6fa12062a2cadbb80
#
_entry.id   9c28e0ac67917af6fa12062a2cadbb80
#
_cell.length_a   1.000
_cell.length_b   1.000
_cell.length_c   1.000
_cell.angle_alpha   90.00
_cell.angle_beta   90.00
_cell.angle_gamma   90.00
#
_symmetry.space_group_name_H-M   'P 1'
#
loop_
_entity.id
_entity.type
_entity.pdbx_description
1 polymer ?
#
loop_
_entity_poly.entity_id
_entity_poly.type
_entity_poly.pdbx_seq_one_letter_code
_entity_poly.pdbx_strand_id
1 'polypeptide(L)'
;MHPPRLCVLYQRWLCDFRPVAGRLERWRIIHGGVRDSVNLEFRKAVLNNMPVSDVRNLSGKPLQRFINNNCTGAPLTHYRVASDGLTMNNMQPATQTAFQPGYRWDLVTVFPQSGFYCVLDKSLPAAGAVNNEPPAQTLIGIVEVGNGVNMNVTDIPSYVKQQMLNLANTNAPESVRANVVADLNDGLKLSRYTPHKTLTDADITESTPQTVTYAIVPKNPNNRDEGLNFTIDGKVFSETDEPRTLKLGAVQDWIVKSTNGGHPHHVHVNPFQIVSILDPQGRDVSGMDTPDTAGSEGGVADT
;
A
#
# COMPACT_ATOMS: atom_id res chain seq x y z
N MET A 1 -15.59 16.28 -12.85
CA MET A 1 -14.37 15.68 -12.29
C MET A 1 -13.16 16.36 -12.90
N HIS A 2 -12.28 16.93 -12.11
CA HIS A 2 -10.98 17.38 -12.63
C HIS A 2 -10.15 16.14 -12.98
N PRO A 3 -9.33 16.20 -14.04
CA PRO A 3 -8.48 15.08 -14.41
C PRO A 3 -7.55 14.74 -13.22
N PRO A 4 -7.22 13.45 -13.01
CA PRO A 4 -6.31 13.05 -11.95
C PRO A 4 -4.96 13.74 -12.18
N ARG A 5 -4.51 14.51 -11.19
CA ARG A 5 -3.16 15.08 -11.22
C ARG A 5 -2.21 14.01 -10.70
N LEU A 6 -1.34 13.52 -11.56
CA LEU A 6 -0.28 12.59 -11.19
C LEU A 6 0.77 13.36 -10.39
N CYS A 7 0.99 12.95 -9.16
CA CYS A 7 2.10 13.42 -8.36
C CYS A 7 3.08 12.28 -8.15
N VAL A 8 4.30 12.42 -8.63
CA VAL A 8 5.38 11.48 -8.40
C VAL A 8 6.19 11.96 -7.19
N LEU A 9 6.10 11.24 -6.08
CA LEU A 9 6.92 11.49 -4.88
C LEU A 9 8.30 10.88 -5.09
N TYR A 10 9.15 11.55 -5.90
CA TYR A 10 10.56 11.22 -6.03
C TYR A 10 11.38 12.31 -5.35
N GLN A 11 12.20 11.96 -4.39
CA GLN A 11 13.14 12.86 -3.69
C GLN A 11 12.52 14.11 -3.03
N ARG A 12 11.50 13.95 -2.17
CA ARG A 12 10.91 15.04 -1.36
C ARG A 12 10.38 16.23 -2.17
N TRP A 13 9.77 16.01 -3.33
CA TRP A 13 9.16 17.09 -4.09
C TRP A 13 7.75 17.36 -3.58
N LEU A 14 7.46 18.63 -3.28
CA LEU A 14 6.08 19.07 -3.09
C LEU A 14 5.37 18.97 -4.44
N CYS A 15 4.35 18.16 -4.47
CA CYS A 15 3.38 18.25 -5.54
C CYS A 15 2.60 19.55 -5.37
N ASP A 16 2.39 20.27 -6.44
CA ASP A 16 1.49 21.44 -6.48
C ASP A 16 0.01 20.98 -6.42
N PHE A 17 -0.27 20.17 -5.40
CA PHE A 17 -1.54 19.57 -5.11
C PHE A 17 -2.06 20.16 -3.81
N ARG A 18 -3.15 20.93 -3.90
CA ARG A 18 -3.77 21.58 -2.76
C ARG A 18 -5.17 20.99 -2.55
N PRO A 19 -5.31 19.95 -1.72
CA PRO A 19 -6.62 19.48 -1.31
C PRO A 19 -7.35 20.55 -0.52
N VAL A 20 -8.66 20.41 -0.45
CA VAL A 20 -9.53 21.28 0.32
C VAL A 20 -10.10 20.48 1.50
N ALA A 21 -10.17 21.08 2.68
CA ALA A 21 -10.70 20.44 3.87
C ALA A 21 -12.11 19.88 3.62
N GLY A 22 -12.33 18.64 4.05
CA GLY A 22 -13.61 17.94 3.87
C GLY A 22 -13.86 17.38 2.47
N ARG A 23 -12.96 17.54 1.50
CA ARG A 23 -13.13 16.93 0.18
C ARG A 23 -12.55 15.51 0.16
N LEU A 24 -13.28 14.56 -0.44
CA LEU A 24 -12.74 13.24 -0.73
C LEU A 24 -11.68 13.36 -1.82
N GLU A 25 -10.49 12.88 -1.52
CA GLU A 25 -9.37 12.81 -2.44
C GLU A 25 -9.04 11.36 -2.74
N ARG A 26 -8.88 11.00 -4.02
CA ARG A 26 -8.34 9.70 -4.43
C ARG A 26 -6.86 9.87 -4.75
N TRP A 27 -6.03 9.22 -3.99
CA TRP A 27 -4.58 9.21 -4.19
C TRP A 27 -4.16 7.88 -4.80
N ARG A 28 -3.40 7.96 -5.88
CA ARG A 28 -2.70 6.83 -6.46
C ARG A 28 -1.24 6.92 -6.09
N ILE A 29 -0.77 5.95 -5.35
CA ILE A 29 0.58 5.95 -4.83
C ILE A 29 1.32 4.75 -5.41
N ILE A 30 2.55 5.01 -5.88
CA ILE A 30 3.42 4.01 -6.51
C ILE A 30 4.74 4.02 -5.76
N HIS A 31 5.18 2.86 -5.30
CA HIS A 31 6.51 2.69 -4.74
C HIS A 31 7.50 2.35 -5.86
N GLY A 32 8.15 3.37 -6.42
CA GLY A 32 9.15 3.20 -7.49
C GLY A 32 10.58 2.92 -6.99
N GLY A 33 10.77 2.69 -5.69
CA GLY A 33 12.07 2.31 -5.12
C GLY A 33 12.39 0.84 -5.31
N VAL A 34 13.60 0.45 -4.91
CA VAL A 34 14.10 -0.93 -5.11
C VAL A 34 14.48 -1.64 -3.82
N ARG A 35 14.44 -0.98 -2.66
CA ARG A 35 14.96 -1.54 -1.41
C ARG A 35 14.05 -1.39 -0.21
N ASP A 36 13.69 -0.17 0.12
CA ASP A 36 13.07 0.13 1.39
C ASP A 36 11.56 0.01 1.29
N SER A 37 10.93 -0.55 2.30
CA SER A 37 9.48 -0.52 2.43
C SER A 37 9.06 0.86 2.94
N VAL A 38 7.93 1.36 2.48
CA VAL A 38 7.31 2.60 2.96
C VAL A 38 6.08 2.24 3.78
N ASN A 39 5.94 2.80 4.98
CA ASN A 39 4.74 2.69 5.79
C ASN A 39 4.07 4.06 5.90
N LEU A 40 3.14 4.32 4.99
CA LEU A 40 2.51 5.63 4.80
C LEU A 40 1.57 5.98 5.95
N GLU A 41 1.73 7.18 6.51
CA GLU A 41 0.84 7.74 7.53
C GLU A 41 0.65 9.24 7.30
N PHE A 42 -0.56 9.75 7.57
CA PHE A 42 -0.87 11.18 7.51
C PHE A 42 -1.14 11.73 8.91
N ARG A 43 -0.53 12.86 9.27
CA ARG A 43 -0.76 13.55 10.54
C ARG A 43 -0.89 15.06 10.35
N LYS A 44 -1.78 15.70 11.09
CA LYS A 44 -1.81 17.16 11.17
C LYS A 44 -0.45 17.70 11.61
N ALA A 45 0.01 18.75 10.94
CA ALA A 45 1.27 19.39 11.23
C ALA A 45 1.08 20.81 11.76
N VAL A 46 1.99 21.25 12.64
CA VAL A 46 2.10 22.63 13.10
C VAL A 46 3.48 23.16 12.72
N LEU A 47 3.55 24.08 11.76
CA LEU A 47 4.84 24.54 11.23
C LEU A 47 5.53 25.61 12.06
N ASN A 48 4.85 26.24 13.04
CA ASN A 48 5.39 27.28 13.93
C ASN A 48 6.15 28.38 13.15
N ASN A 49 5.54 28.90 12.08
CA ASN A 49 6.10 29.88 11.15
C ASN A 49 7.33 29.41 10.34
N MET A 50 7.68 28.13 10.40
CA MET A 50 8.73 27.58 9.52
C MET A 50 8.16 27.48 8.08
N PRO A 51 8.78 28.09 7.08
CA PRO A 51 8.40 27.92 5.69
C PRO A 51 8.47 26.45 5.27
N VAL A 52 7.55 26.01 4.44
CA VAL A 52 7.58 24.62 3.90
C VAL A 52 8.86 24.36 3.12
N SER A 53 9.42 25.37 2.44
CA SER A 53 10.71 25.30 1.77
C SER A 53 11.85 24.88 2.70
N ASP A 54 11.83 25.35 3.94
CA ASP A 54 12.90 25.06 4.91
C ASP A 54 12.77 23.62 5.44
N VAL A 55 11.53 23.13 5.58
CA VAL A 55 11.30 21.73 5.96
C VAL A 55 11.92 20.75 4.96
N ARG A 56 11.92 21.09 3.66
CA ARG A 56 12.52 20.26 2.61
C ARG A 56 14.02 20.05 2.79
N ASN A 57 14.68 21.04 3.36
CA ASN A 57 16.14 21.03 3.54
C ASN A 57 16.58 20.31 4.83
N LEU A 58 15.62 19.89 5.68
CA LEU A 58 15.92 19.18 6.90
C LEU A 58 16.40 17.76 6.61
N SER A 59 17.43 17.32 7.31
CA SER A 59 17.94 15.95 7.25
C SER A 59 18.46 15.48 8.60
N GLY A 60 18.64 14.18 8.80
CA GLY A 60 19.20 13.60 10.01
C GLY A 60 18.48 14.05 11.28
N LYS A 61 19.24 14.42 12.33
CA LYS A 61 18.68 14.83 13.63
C LYS A 61 17.71 16.05 13.57
N PRO A 62 17.96 17.11 12.79
CA PRO A 62 17.00 18.19 12.60
C PRO A 62 15.65 17.71 12.04
N LEU A 63 15.65 16.83 11.06
CA LEU A 63 14.43 16.24 10.49
C LEU A 63 13.68 15.42 11.56
N GLN A 64 14.35 14.58 12.32
CA GLN A 64 13.70 13.79 13.37
C GLN A 64 13.07 14.67 14.44
N ARG A 65 13.75 15.76 14.84
CA ARG A 65 13.17 16.75 15.77
C ARG A 65 11.94 17.44 15.19
N PHE A 66 11.99 17.79 13.90
CA PHE A 66 10.83 18.37 13.23
C PHE A 66 9.65 17.40 13.25
N ILE A 67 9.82 16.15 12.84
CA ILE A 67 8.76 15.14 12.84
C ILE A 67 8.15 15.00 14.23
N ASN A 68 8.98 14.82 15.25
CA ASN A 68 8.53 14.60 16.63
C ASN A 68 7.78 15.81 17.22
N ASN A 69 8.15 17.03 16.86
CA ASN A 69 7.59 18.24 17.46
C ASN A 69 6.48 18.87 16.63
N ASN A 70 6.42 18.59 15.33
CA ASN A 70 5.54 19.30 14.41
C ASN A 70 4.48 18.38 13.76
N CYS A 71 4.75 17.07 13.60
CA CYS A 71 3.81 16.09 13.03
C CYS A 71 3.04 15.35 14.16
N THR A 72 2.44 16.08 15.07
CA THR A 72 1.92 15.56 16.34
C THR A 72 0.42 15.25 16.33
N GLY A 73 -0.30 15.55 15.25
CA GLY A 73 -1.72 15.21 15.12
C GLY A 73 -1.97 13.70 15.19
N ALA A 74 -3.19 13.31 15.53
CA ALA A 74 -3.60 11.92 15.45
C ALA A 74 -3.43 11.38 14.01
N PRO A 75 -3.08 10.10 13.82
CA PRO A 75 -3.07 9.50 12.50
C PRO A 75 -4.43 9.61 11.82
N LEU A 76 -4.47 10.02 10.56
CA LEU A 76 -5.71 10.11 9.79
C LEU A 76 -6.11 8.75 9.26
N THR A 77 -7.39 8.40 9.43
CA THR A 77 -7.97 7.26 8.72
C THR A 77 -8.05 7.59 7.24
N HIS A 78 -7.52 6.69 6.43
CA HIS A 78 -7.70 6.64 5.00
C HIS A 78 -8.23 5.26 4.60
N TYR A 79 -8.68 5.10 3.37
CA TYR A 79 -9.27 3.86 2.91
C TYR A 79 -8.52 3.31 1.72
N ARG A 80 -8.05 2.08 1.81
CA ARG A 80 -7.50 1.32 0.68
C ARG A 80 -8.68 0.88 -0.18
N VAL A 81 -8.64 1.18 -1.48
CA VAL A 81 -9.73 0.88 -2.43
C VAL A 81 -9.29 0.05 -3.62
N ALA A 82 -8.00 0.04 -3.92
CA ALA A 82 -7.42 -0.83 -4.93
C ALA A 82 -5.95 -1.10 -4.63
N SER A 83 -5.51 -2.31 -4.93
CA SER A 83 -4.11 -2.76 -4.87
C SER A 83 -3.67 -3.21 -6.25
N ASP A 84 -2.49 -2.75 -6.69
CA ASP A 84 -1.88 -3.10 -7.98
C ASP A 84 -2.79 -2.95 -9.21
N GLY A 85 -3.77 -2.04 -9.11
CA GLY A 85 -4.74 -1.75 -10.16
C GLY A 85 -6.04 -2.55 -10.04
N LEU A 86 -6.14 -3.47 -9.10
CA LEU A 86 -7.35 -4.25 -8.83
C LEU A 86 -8.17 -3.61 -7.71
N THR A 87 -9.47 -3.42 -7.97
CA THR A 87 -10.39 -2.90 -6.97
C THR A 87 -10.62 -3.93 -5.87
N MET A 88 -10.56 -3.49 -4.62
CA MET A 88 -10.84 -4.33 -3.46
C MET A 88 -12.33 -4.64 -3.32
N ASN A 89 -12.68 -5.65 -2.53
CA ASN A 89 -14.09 -6.00 -2.26
C ASN A 89 -14.85 -4.87 -1.57
N ASN A 90 -14.15 -4.18 -0.66
CA ASN A 90 -14.70 -3.08 0.11
C ASN A 90 -13.61 -2.04 0.39
N MET A 91 -14.03 -0.85 0.80
CA MET A 91 -13.12 0.18 1.26
C MET A 91 -12.57 -0.22 2.64
N GLN A 92 -11.27 -0.51 2.71
CA GLN A 92 -10.63 -0.94 3.95
C GLN A 92 -10.05 0.25 4.72
N PRO A 93 -10.54 0.56 5.93
CA PRO A 93 -9.99 1.64 6.73
C PRO A 93 -8.60 1.28 7.26
N ALA A 94 -7.69 2.22 7.22
CA ALA A 94 -6.35 2.11 7.75
C ALA A 94 -5.85 3.46 8.25
N THR A 95 -4.96 3.47 9.21
CA THR A 95 -4.20 4.66 9.62
C THR A 95 -2.78 4.63 9.08
N GLN A 96 -2.33 3.45 8.66
CA GLN A 96 -1.05 3.22 8.01
C GLN A 96 -1.25 2.28 6.82
N THR A 97 -0.44 2.43 5.78
CA THR A 97 -0.44 1.53 4.62
C THR A 97 0.99 1.23 4.21
N ALA A 98 1.34 -0.05 4.27
CA ALA A 98 2.65 -0.52 3.87
C ALA A 98 2.76 -0.68 2.35
N PHE A 99 3.91 -0.29 1.82
CA PHE A 99 4.27 -0.43 0.42
C PHE A 99 5.59 -1.16 0.31
N GLN A 100 5.60 -2.26 -0.38
CA GLN A 100 6.84 -2.87 -0.85
C GLN A 100 7.25 -2.26 -2.20
N PRO A 101 8.53 -2.36 -2.60
CA PRO A 101 8.95 -1.96 -3.94
C PRO A 101 8.05 -2.56 -5.03
N GLY A 102 7.60 -1.71 -5.96
CA GLY A 102 6.69 -2.10 -7.04
C GLY A 102 5.20 -2.02 -6.71
N TYR A 103 4.80 -1.91 -5.44
CA TYR A 103 3.39 -1.84 -5.04
C TYR A 103 2.75 -0.51 -5.46
N ARG A 104 1.49 -0.60 -5.82
CA ARG A 104 0.61 0.54 -6.14
C ARG A 104 -0.66 0.44 -5.32
N TRP A 105 -0.97 1.52 -4.59
CA TRP A 105 -2.21 1.62 -3.83
C TRP A 105 -3.06 2.78 -4.33
N ASP A 106 -4.36 2.55 -4.46
CA ASP A 106 -5.34 3.62 -4.55
C ASP A 106 -5.97 3.82 -3.18
N LEU A 107 -5.84 5.02 -2.65
CA LEU A 107 -6.36 5.41 -1.35
C LEU A 107 -7.43 6.48 -1.50
N VAL A 108 -8.50 6.39 -0.71
CA VAL A 108 -9.42 7.50 -0.49
C VAL A 108 -9.10 8.13 0.86
N THR A 109 -8.83 9.42 0.87
CA THR A 109 -8.51 10.18 2.07
C THR A 109 -9.32 11.47 2.15
N VAL A 110 -9.49 11.96 3.38
CA VAL A 110 -10.10 13.25 3.69
C VAL A 110 -9.22 13.97 4.70
N PHE A 111 -8.87 15.20 4.38
CA PHE A 111 -8.21 16.07 5.33
C PHE A 111 -9.29 16.83 6.14
N PRO A 112 -9.41 16.61 7.46
CA PRO A 112 -10.54 17.11 8.22
C PRO A 112 -10.53 18.61 8.49
N GLN A 113 -9.38 19.28 8.29
CA GLN A 113 -9.23 20.71 8.55
C GLN A 113 -8.22 21.32 7.58
N SER A 114 -8.33 22.62 7.30
CA SER A 114 -7.31 23.36 6.58
C SER A 114 -5.98 23.43 7.35
N GLY A 115 -4.88 23.75 6.66
CA GLY A 115 -3.52 23.86 7.18
C GLY A 115 -2.61 22.76 6.68
N PHE A 116 -1.58 22.41 7.43
CA PHE A 116 -0.53 21.50 6.96
C PHE A 116 -0.69 20.09 7.54
N TYR A 117 -0.27 19.11 6.75
CA TYR A 117 -0.20 17.70 7.15
C TYR A 117 1.12 17.10 6.73
N CYS A 118 1.72 16.35 7.64
CA CYS A 118 2.86 15.51 7.34
C CYS A 118 2.40 14.25 6.61
N VAL A 119 3.08 13.90 5.54
CA VAL A 119 3.06 12.59 4.92
C VAL A 119 4.30 11.88 5.41
N LEU A 120 4.13 10.87 6.23
CA LEU A 120 5.22 10.18 6.91
C LEU A 120 5.42 8.79 6.33
N ASP A 121 6.67 8.38 6.27
CA ASP A 121 7.05 6.98 6.25
C ASP A 121 7.36 6.59 7.69
N LYS A 122 6.49 5.77 8.26
CA LYS A 122 6.66 5.21 9.61
C LYS A 122 7.55 3.98 9.52
N SER A 123 8.38 3.78 10.55
CA SER A 123 9.15 2.54 10.62
C SER A 123 8.22 1.33 10.64
N LEU A 124 8.54 0.33 9.85
CA LEU A 124 7.92 -1.00 9.91
C LEU A 124 8.67 -1.88 10.92
N PRO A 125 8.03 -2.91 11.48
CA PRO A 125 8.74 -3.99 12.15
C PRO A 125 9.79 -4.62 11.22
N ALA A 126 10.87 -5.16 11.79
CA ALA A 126 11.94 -5.78 10.99
C ALA A 126 11.42 -6.85 10.02
N ALA A 127 10.44 -7.65 10.45
CA ALA A 127 9.80 -8.67 9.61
C ALA A 127 9.04 -8.10 8.40
N GLY A 128 8.60 -6.85 8.45
CA GLY A 128 7.94 -6.16 7.35
C GLY A 128 8.88 -5.40 6.42
N ALA A 129 10.17 -5.30 6.75
CA ALA A 129 11.17 -4.64 5.92
C ALA A 129 11.82 -5.64 4.96
N VAL A 130 12.12 -5.20 3.73
CA VAL A 130 12.68 -6.06 2.66
C VAL A 130 13.93 -6.81 3.09
N ASN A 131 14.79 -6.19 3.90
CA ASN A 131 16.06 -6.77 4.35
C ASN A 131 16.12 -6.98 5.87
N ASN A 132 14.98 -7.04 6.56
CA ASN A 132 14.85 -7.10 8.01
C ASN A 132 15.51 -5.91 8.76
N GLU A 133 15.77 -4.83 8.07
CA GLU A 133 16.34 -3.59 8.61
C GLU A 133 15.34 -2.45 8.35
N PRO A 134 14.41 -2.19 9.27
CA PRO A 134 13.42 -1.14 9.05
C PRO A 134 14.11 0.21 8.99
N PRO A 135 13.80 1.05 7.99
CA PRO A 135 14.34 2.40 7.94
C PRO A 135 13.81 3.22 9.11
N ALA A 136 14.58 4.21 9.54
CA ALA A 136 14.10 5.17 10.50
C ALA A 136 12.91 5.95 9.91
N GLN A 137 11.94 6.30 10.77
CA GLN A 137 10.83 7.15 10.37
C GLN A 137 11.33 8.39 9.62
N THR A 138 10.73 8.71 8.48
CA THR A 138 11.08 9.88 7.70
C THR A 138 9.86 10.66 7.22
N LEU A 139 10.11 11.90 6.76
CA LEU A 139 9.09 12.75 6.16
C LEU A 139 9.14 12.61 4.64
N ILE A 140 8.08 12.10 4.05
CA ILE A 140 7.91 12.01 2.58
C ILE A 140 7.57 13.40 2.02
N GLY A 141 6.67 14.14 2.71
CA GLY A 141 6.26 15.45 2.25
C GLY A 141 5.32 16.19 3.23
N ILE A 142 4.98 17.40 2.84
CA ILE A 142 3.96 18.22 3.51
C ILE A 142 2.82 18.49 2.52
N VAL A 143 1.59 18.28 2.98
CA VAL A 143 0.37 18.66 2.24
C VAL A 143 -0.17 19.94 2.82
N GLU A 144 -0.38 20.95 1.98
CA GLU A 144 -1.09 22.17 2.31
C GLU A 144 -2.56 22.02 1.93
N VAL A 145 -3.43 22.04 2.93
CA VAL A 145 -4.88 21.88 2.80
C VAL A 145 -5.57 23.23 2.87
N GLY A 146 -6.27 23.60 1.81
CA GLY A 146 -7.04 24.84 1.72
C GLY A 146 -8.31 24.81 2.56
N ASN A 147 -8.95 25.97 2.71
CA ASN A 147 -10.20 26.10 3.44
C ASN A 147 -11.34 25.30 2.79
N GLY A 148 -12.19 24.71 3.62
CA GLY A 148 -13.34 23.92 3.20
C GLY A 148 -14.20 23.53 4.40
N VAL A 149 -14.83 22.37 4.35
CA VAL A 149 -15.66 21.87 5.44
C VAL A 149 -14.76 21.24 6.51
N ASN A 150 -14.73 21.84 7.69
CA ASN A 150 -13.97 21.31 8.82
C ASN A 150 -14.79 20.27 9.59
N MET A 151 -14.11 19.23 10.06
CA MET A 151 -14.68 18.18 10.91
C MET A 151 -13.65 17.66 11.91
N ASN A 152 -14.11 16.86 12.89
CA ASN A 152 -13.19 16.15 13.79
C ASN A 152 -12.62 14.91 13.09
N VAL A 153 -11.43 14.49 13.50
CA VAL A 153 -10.78 13.26 12.96
C VAL A 153 -11.65 12.02 13.18
N THR A 154 -12.34 11.95 14.31
CA THR A 154 -13.27 10.86 14.68
C THR A 154 -14.47 10.74 13.74
N ASP A 155 -14.83 11.81 13.04
CA ASP A 155 -16.00 11.84 12.18
C ASP A 155 -15.70 11.37 10.74
N ILE A 156 -14.42 11.18 10.41
CA ILE A 156 -13.99 10.77 9.06
C ILE A 156 -14.74 9.52 8.57
N PRO A 157 -14.87 8.43 9.33
CA PRO A 157 -15.53 7.22 8.83
C PRO A 157 -16.98 7.45 8.43
N SER A 158 -17.76 8.12 9.27
CA SER A 158 -19.17 8.42 8.98
C SER A 158 -19.28 9.42 7.82
N TYR A 159 -18.39 10.39 7.77
CA TYR A 159 -18.34 11.38 6.70
C TYR A 159 -18.02 10.75 5.35
N VAL A 160 -16.99 9.90 5.27
CA VAL A 160 -16.61 9.19 4.04
C VAL A 160 -17.79 8.35 3.54
N LYS A 161 -18.42 7.56 4.41
CA LYS A 161 -19.60 6.78 4.05
C LYS A 161 -20.70 7.67 3.46
N GLN A 162 -21.03 8.78 4.12
CA GLN A 162 -22.06 9.71 3.66
C GLN A 162 -21.71 10.32 2.29
N GLN A 163 -20.45 10.72 2.09
CA GLN A 163 -20.03 11.28 0.80
C GLN A 163 -20.03 10.23 -0.32
N MET A 164 -19.64 8.99 -0.05
CA MET A 164 -19.73 7.91 -1.03
C MET A 164 -21.17 7.63 -1.44
N LEU A 165 -22.11 7.62 -0.48
CA LEU A 165 -23.54 7.47 -0.75
C LEU A 165 -24.10 8.65 -1.57
N ASN A 166 -23.70 9.88 -1.24
CA ASN A 166 -24.07 11.07 -2.00
C ASN A 166 -23.58 11.01 -3.44
N LEU A 167 -22.32 10.61 -3.64
CA LEU A 167 -21.74 10.42 -4.97
C LEU A 167 -22.45 9.32 -5.76
N ALA A 168 -22.78 8.19 -5.13
CA ALA A 168 -23.53 7.11 -5.76
C ALA A 168 -24.94 7.57 -6.19
N ASN A 169 -25.66 8.25 -5.32
CA ASN A 169 -26.99 8.77 -5.62
C ASN A 169 -27.00 9.80 -6.75
N THR A 170 -25.92 10.60 -6.86
CA THR A 170 -25.84 11.69 -7.84
C THR A 170 -25.27 11.21 -9.18
N ASN A 171 -24.26 10.32 -9.18
CA ASN A 171 -23.46 10.02 -10.37
C ASN A 171 -23.59 8.60 -10.87
N ALA A 172 -24.09 7.65 -10.08
CA ALA A 172 -24.25 6.28 -10.57
C ALA A 172 -25.38 6.22 -11.61
N PRO A 173 -25.19 5.47 -12.72
CA PRO A 173 -26.24 5.21 -13.68
C PRO A 173 -27.48 4.65 -12.99
N GLU A 174 -28.67 5.08 -13.44
CA GLU A 174 -29.94 4.70 -12.81
C GLU A 174 -30.11 3.16 -12.72
N SER A 175 -29.68 2.44 -13.75
CA SER A 175 -29.77 0.98 -13.84
C SER A 175 -29.00 0.21 -12.75
N VAL A 176 -27.99 0.82 -12.13
CA VAL A 176 -27.14 0.19 -11.09
C VAL A 176 -27.13 0.94 -9.77
N ARG A 177 -27.71 2.14 -9.71
CA ARG A 177 -27.65 3.03 -8.54
C ARG A 177 -28.12 2.34 -7.26
N ALA A 178 -29.26 1.65 -7.31
CA ALA A 178 -29.80 0.97 -6.13
C ALA A 178 -28.85 -0.10 -5.59
N ASN A 179 -28.19 -0.86 -6.45
CA ASN A 179 -27.21 -1.87 -6.06
C ASN A 179 -25.95 -1.22 -5.45
N VAL A 180 -25.43 -0.16 -6.10
CA VAL A 180 -24.25 0.57 -5.57
C VAL A 180 -24.54 1.16 -4.19
N VAL A 181 -25.74 1.74 -3.98
CA VAL A 181 -26.13 2.27 -2.67
C VAL A 181 -26.27 1.16 -1.63
N ALA A 182 -26.82 0.01 -2.00
CA ALA A 182 -26.92 -1.15 -1.12
C ALA A 182 -25.52 -1.66 -0.72
N ASP A 183 -24.63 -1.83 -1.68
CA ASP A 183 -23.24 -2.25 -1.46
C ASP A 183 -22.49 -1.30 -0.53
N LEU A 184 -22.60 0.01 -0.74
CA LEU A 184 -21.97 1.01 0.13
C LEU A 184 -22.56 1.00 1.56
N ASN A 185 -23.82 0.65 1.72
CA ASN A 185 -24.42 0.48 3.05
C ASN A 185 -23.98 -0.83 3.72
N ASP A 186 -23.66 -1.84 2.96
CA ASP A 186 -23.18 -3.13 3.42
C ASP A 186 -21.63 -3.17 3.45
N GLY A 187 -21.05 -2.45 4.43
CA GLY A 187 -19.60 -2.46 4.67
C GLY A 187 -18.75 -1.72 3.65
N LEU A 188 -19.32 -0.70 2.94
CA LEU A 188 -18.62 0.03 1.88
C LEU A 188 -18.08 -0.89 0.77
N LYS A 189 -18.88 -1.87 0.38
CA LYS A 189 -18.54 -2.77 -0.73
C LYS A 189 -18.31 -1.98 -2.02
N LEU A 190 -17.36 -2.44 -2.81
CA LEU A 190 -16.99 -1.85 -4.08
C LEU A 190 -17.35 -2.80 -5.23
N SER A 191 -17.79 -2.22 -6.36
CA SER A 191 -17.99 -3.01 -7.57
C SER A 191 -16.64 -3.38 -8.18
N ARG A 192 -16.36 -4.65 -8.31
CA ARG A 192 -15.16 -5.15 -8.99
C ARG A 192 -15.29 -4.96 -10.50
N TYR A 193 -14.20 -4.59 -11.14
CA TYR A 193 -14.16 -4.46 -12.60
C TYR A 193 -14.31 -5.81 -13.28
N THR A 194 -13.67 -6.84 -12.78
CA THR A 194 -13.80 -8.22 -13.25
C THR A 194 -13.97 -9.13 -12.06
N PRO A 195 -15.13 -9.72 -11.83
CA PRO A 195 -15.27 -10.70 -10.78
C PRO A 195 -14.48 -11.95 -11.19
N HIS A 196 -13.37 -12.20 -10.52
CA HIS A 196 -12.73 -13.49 -10.61
C HIS A 196 -13.53 -14.48 -9.77
N LYS A 197 -13.79 -15.64 -10.35
CA LYS A 197 -14.31 -16.79 -9.63
C LYS A 197 -13.31 -17.11 -8.50
N THR A 198 -13.80 -17.35 -7.30
CA THR A 198 -12.98 -17.95 -6.25
C THR A 198 -12.51 -19.31 -6.75
N LEU A 199 -11.21 -19.53 -6.78
CA LEU A 199 -10.61 -20.80 -7.20
C LEU A 199 -10.67 -21.78 -6.03
N THR A 200 -10.92 -23.04 -6.38
CA THR A 200 -10.92 -24.16 -5.44
C THR A 200 -9.98 -25.24 -5.93
N ASP A 201 -9.65 -26.23 -5.10
CA ASP A 201 -8.80 -27.35 -5.49
C ASP A 201 -9.34 -28.10 -6.72
N ALA A 202 -10.66 -28.09 -6.92
CA ALA A 202 -11.29 -28.70 -8.09
C ALA A 202 -11.00 -27.96 -9.40
N ASP A 203 -10.55 -26.71 -9.34
CA ASP A 203 -10.20 -25.91 -10.51
C ASP A 203 -8.73 -26.12 -10.96
N ILE A 204 -7.91 -26.80 -10.13
CA ILE A 204 -6.50 -27.08 -10.44
C ILE A 204 -6.43 -28.04 -11.63
N THR A 205 -5.78 -27.61 -12.69
CA THR A 205 -5.61 -28.38 -13.94
C THR A 205 -4.19 -28.90 -14.14
N GLU A 206 -3.23 -28.34 -13.42
CA GLU A 206 -1.81 -28.77 -13.41
C GLU A 206 -1.44 -29.26 -12.03
N SER A 207 -1.25 -30.56 -11.89
CA SER A 207 -1.03 -31.25 -10.60
C SER A 207 0.33 -31.00 -9.95
N THR A 208 1.31 -30.49 -10.70
CA THR A 208 2.64 -30.19 -10.17
C THR A 208 2.74 -28.72 -9.81
N PRO A 209 2.87 -28.36 -8.52
CA PRO A 209 3.03 -26.98 -8.11
C PRO A 209 4.30 -26.35 -8.67
N GLN A 210 4.23 -25.08 -9.00
CA GLN A 210 5.43 -24.27 -9.26
C GLN A 210 6.05 -23.86 -7.93
N THR A 211 7.36 -23.93 -7.82
CA THR A 211 8.07 -23.39 -6.65
C THR A 211 8.89 -22.18 -7.06
N VAL A 212 8.80 -21.10 -6.27
CA VAL A 212 9.61 -19.90 -6.41
C VAL A 212 10.27 -19.61 -5.08
N THR A 213 11.59 -19.58 -5.06
CA THR A 213 12.35 -19.27 -3.85
C THR A 213 13.18 -18.01 -4.05
N TYR A 214 12.79 -16.95 -3.35
CA TYR A 214 13.55 -15.70 -3.30
C TYR A 214 14.66 -15.79 -2.25
N ALA A 215 15.84 -15.26 -2.59
CA ALA A 215 16.92 -15.10 -1.62
C ALA A 215 17.78 -13.86 -1.92
N ILE A 216 18.26 -13.24 -0.84
CA ILE A 216 19.24 -12.17 -0.89
C ILE A 216 20.53 -12.73 -0.31
N VAL A 217 21.55 -12.92 -1.13
CA VAL A 217 22.79 -13.56 -0.75
C VAL A 217 24.00 -12.67 -1.01
N PRO A 218 25.06 -12.71 -0.20
CA PRO A 218 26.29 -11.98 -0.50
C PRO A 218 26.85 -12.42 -1.86
N LYS A 219 27.35 -11.47 -2.67
CA LYS A 219 28.09 -11.78 -3.90
C LYS A 219 29.31 -12.65 -3.61
N ASN A 220 29.99 -12.35 -2.51
CA ASN A 220 31.10 -13.12 -1.99
C ASN A 220 30.79 -13.50 -0.53
N PRO A 221 30.61 -14.79 -0.21
CA PRO A 221 30.34 -15.24 1.16
C PRO A 221 31.39 -14.80 2.18
N ASN A 222 32.63 -14.56 1.73
CA ASN A 222 33.76 -14.17 2.58
C ASN A 222 33.96 -12.64 2.67
N ASN A 223 33.27 -11.87 1.83
CA ASN A 223 33.38 -10.42 1.79
C ASN A 223 32.02 -9.76 1.46
N ARG A 224 31.28 -9.36 2.48
CA ARG A 224 29.96 -8.73 2.30
C ARG A 224 30.02 -7.33 1.67
N ASP A 225 31.18 -6.66 1.71
CA ASP A 225 31.37 -5.33 1.11
C ASP A 225 31.29 -5.36 -0.42
N GLU A 226 31.40 -6.52 -1.05
CA GLU A 226 31.23 -6.70 -2.48
C GLU A 226 29.76 -6.60 -2.94
N GLY A 227 28.83 -6.49 -1.99
CA GLY A 227 27.40 -6.31 -2.24
C GLY A 227 26.60 -7.61 -2.23
N LEU A 228 25.34 -7.49 -2.67
CA LEU A 228 24.34 -8.57 -2.60
C LEU A 228 23.91 -9.01 -4.00
N ASN A 229 23.55 -10.27 -4.11
CA ASN A 229 22.80 -10.85 -5.21
C ASN A 229 21.36 -11.07 -4.78
N PHE A 230 20.42 -10.70 -5.63
CA PHE A 230 19.02 -11.04 -5.53
C PHE A 230 18.75 -12.21 -6.44
N THR A 231 18.31 -13.33 -5.90
CA THR A 231 18.16 -14.58 -6.64
C THR A 231 16.74 -15.11 -6.60
N ILE A 232 16.35 -15.78 -7.68
CA ILE A 232 15.16 -16.62 -7.77
C ILE A 232 15.64 -18.04 -8.04
N ASP A 233 15.28 -18.98 -7.17
CA ASP A 233 15.71 -20.38 -7.24
C ASP A 233 17.26 -20.53 -7.35
N GLY A 234 17.95 -19.67 -6.60
CA GLY A 234 19.43 -19.67 -6.55
C GLY A 234 20.12 -18.97 -7.72
N LYS A 235 19.39 -18.44 -8.71
CA LYS A 235 19.93 -17.76 -9.88
C LYS A 235 19.73 -16.25 -9.80
N VAL A 236 20.73 -15.49 -10.17
CA VAL A 236 20.62 -14.06 -10.48
C VAL A 236 19.91 -13.92 -11.83
N PHE A 237 19.11 -12.88 -12.02
CA PHE A 237 18.43 -12.63 -13.29
C PHE A 237 19.42 -12.56 -14.46
N SER A 238 19.09 -13.25 -15.54
CA SER A 238 19.77 -13.18 -16.81
C SER A 238 18.77 -13.16 -17.96
N GLU A 239 18.99 -12.31 -18.94
CA GLU A 239 18.13 -12.22 -20.14
C GLU A 239 18.21 -13.50 -21.01
N THR A 240 19.22 -14.33 -20.79
CA THR A 240 19.42 -15.59 -21.51
C THR A 240 18.83 -16.81 -20.80
N ASP A 241 18.31 -16.64 -19.59
CA ASP A 241 17.65 -17.73 -18.88
C ASP A 241 16.30 -18.06 -19.53
N GLU A 242 16.02 -19.35 -19.63
CA GLU A 242 14.72 -19.81 -20.13
C GLU A 242 13.60 -19.37 -19.16
N PRO A 243 12.53 -18.71 -19.68
CA PRO A 243 11.42 -18.31 -18.86
C PRO A 243 10.62 -19.51 -18.36
N ARG A 244 9.91 -19.34 -17.24
CA ARG A 244 8.94 -20.32 -16.78
C ARG A 244 7.83 -20.46 -17.81
N THR A 245 7.55 -21.67 -18.23
CA THR A 245 6.46 -21.96 -19.16
C THR A 245 5.20 -22.26 -18.35
N LEU A 246 4.12 -21.55 -18.65
CA LEU A 246 2.79 -21.75 -18.08
C LEU A 246 1.82 -22.13 -19.19
N LYS A 247 0.92 -23.04 -18.90
CA LYS A 247 -0.11 -23.46 -19.87
C LYS A 247 -1.26 -22.45 -19.87
N LEU A 248 -1.58 -21.93 -21.02
CA LEU A 248 -2.69 -20.99 -21.17
C LEU A 248 -4.02 -21.63 -20.74
N GLY A 249 -4.76 -20.90 -19.87
CA GLY A 249 -6.03 -21.36 -19.33
C GLY A 249 -5.94 -22.40 -18.20
N ALA A 250 -4.72 -22.75 -17.78
CA ALA A 250 -4.53 -23.63 -16.64
C ALA A 250 -4.63 -22.88 -15.30
N VAL A 251 -5.07 -23.60 -14.29
CA VAL A 251 -5.01 -23.22 -12.88
C VAL A 251 -3.94 -24.09 -12.21
N GLN A 252 -3.04 -23.49 -11.47
CA GLN A 252 -1.89 -24.19 -10.89
C GLN A 252 -1.54 -23.59 -9.51
N ASP A 253 -1.17 -24.45 -8.59
CA ASP A 253 -0.63 -24.03 -7.30
C ASP A 253 0.78 -23.48 -7.42
N TRP A 254 1.07 -22.47 -6.62
CA TRP A 254 2.40 -21.90 -6.50
C TRP A 254 2.86 -21.89 -5.06
N ILE A 255 4.05 -22.40 -4.80
CA ILE A 255 4.71 -22.35 -3.49
C ILE A 255 5.75 -21.25 -3.55
N VAL A 256 5.44 -20.11 -2.97
CA VAL A 256 6.33 -18.94 -2.95
C VAL A 256 7.04 -18.88 -1.60
N LYS A 257 8.37 -18.79 -1.63
CA LYS A 257 9.22 -18.79 -0.43
C LYS A 257 10.18 -17.61 -0.47
N SER A 258 10.52 -17.08 0.71
CA SER A 258 11.67 -16.20 0.91
C SER A 258 12.53 -16.78 2.02
N THR A 259 13.83 -16.95 1.78
CA THR A 259 14.74 -17.62 2.74
C THR A 259 15.42 -16.67 3.68
N ASN A 260 15.53 -15.39 3.31
CA ASN A 260 16.18 -14.36 4.10
C ASN A 260 15.69 -12.96 3.71
N GLY A 261 14.94 -12.37 4.58
CA GLY A 261 14.27 -11.09 4.36
C GLY A 261 12.94 -11.20 3.64
N GLY A 262 12.18 -10.12 3.69
CA GLY A 262 10.95 -9.97 2.92
C GLY A 262 11.25 -9.75 1.44
N HIS A 263 10.48 -10.36 0.55
CA HIS A 263 10.58 -10.14 -0.88
C HIS A 263 9.19 -10.02 -1.49
N PRO A 264 8.87 -8.94 -2.23
CA PRO A 264 7.60 -8.85 -2.92
C PRO A 264 7.50 -9.92 -4.01
N HIS A 265 6.33 -10.56 -4.11
CA HIS A 265 6.01 -11.45 -5.22
C HIS A 265 5.07 -10.73 -6.17
N HIS A 266 5.42 -10.69 -7.45
CA HIS A 266 4.63 -10.02 -8.47
C HIS A 266 4.56 -10.86 -9.73
N VAL A 267 3.34 -11.04 -10.23
CA VAL A 267 3.07 -11.66 -11.54
C VAL A 267 2.41 -10.60 -12.42
N HIS A 268 2.98 -10.34 -13.61
CA HIS A 268 2.41 -9.40 -14.54
C HIS A 268 1.08 -9.90 -15.09
N VAL A 269 0.09 -9.00 -15.19
CA VAL A 269 -1.22 -9.16 -15.83
C VAL A 269 -2.19 -10.07 -15.06
N ASN A 270 -1.76 -11.27 -14.65
CA ASN A 270 -2.66 -12.26 -14.07
C ASN A 270 -2.71 -12.11 -12.54
N PRO A 271 -3.89 -11.89 -11.96
CA PRO A 271 -4.06 -11.95 -10.52
C PRO A 271 -3.90 -13.40 -10.02
N PHE A 272 -3.59 -13.54 -8.74
CA PHE A 272 -3.55 -14.83 -8.06
C PHE A 272 -4.33 -14.76 -6.75
N GLN A 273 -4.78 -15.91 -6.28
CA GLN A 273 -5.46 -16.06 -5.00
C GLN A 273 -4.46 -16.60 -3.98
N ILE A 274 -4.37 -15.95 -2.81
CA ILE A 274 -3.59 -16.46 -1.69
C ILE A 274 -4.45 -17.50 -0.96
N VAL A 275 -3.97 -18.73 -0.86
CA VAL A 275 -4.66 -19.84 -0.22
C VAL A 275 -4.24 -19.96 1.24
N SER A 276 -2.94 -19.82 1.52
CA SER A 276 -2.39 -19.86 2.87
C SER A 276 -1.07 -19.09 2.97
N ILE A 277 -0.78 -18.59 4.16
CA ILE A 277 0.50 -17.97 4.51
C ILE A 277 1.07 -18.78 5.68
N LEU A 278 2.23 -19.38 5.48
CA LEU A 278 2.89 -20.17 6.50
C LEU A 278 4.07 -19.40 7.12
N ASP A 279 4.17 -19.46 8.44
CA ASP A 279 5.34 -18.96 9.15
C ASP A 279 6.56 -19.92 8.97
N PRO A 280 7.77 -19.53 9.43
CA PRO A 280 8.95 -20.40 9.34
C PRO A 280 8.81 -21.74 10.08
N GLN A 281 7.84 -21.89 10.99
CA GLN A 281 7.52 -23.13 11.71
C GLN A 281 6.46 -23.95 11.00
N GLY A 282 5.96 -23.49 9.84
CA GLY A 282 4.93 -24.17 9.05
C GLY A 282 3.50 -23.99 9.60
N ARG A 283 3.27 -23.04 10.50
CA ARG A 283 1.93 -22.73 11.01
C ARG A 283 1.23 -21.79 10.04
N ASP A 284 -0.04 -22.05 9.77
CA ASP A 284 -0.85 -21.14 8.96
C ASP A 284 -1.18 -19.87 9.76
N VAL A 285 -0.77 -18.73 9.21
CA VAL A 285 -0.96 -17.40 9.78
C VAL A 285 -1.82 -16.50 8.89
N SER A 286 -2.46 -17.05 7.87
CA SER A 286 -3.26 -16.31 6.90
C SER A 286 -4.48 -15.58 7.50
N GLY A 287 -5.01 -16.06 8.64
CA GLY A 287 -6.12 -15.43 9.37
C GLY A 287 -5.70 -14.62 10.60
N MET A 288 -4.40 -14.42 10.83
CA MET A 288 -3.93 -13.68 11.99
C MET A 288 -3.86 -12.18 11.69
N ASP A 289 -4.90 -11.45 12.06
CA ASP A 289 -4.82 -10.01 12.26
C ASP A 289 -3.91 -9.71 13.46
N THR A 290 -2.64 -9.49 13.23
CA THR A 290 -1.79 -8.98 14.28
C THR A 290 -1.78 -7.45 14.17
N PRO A 291 -2.32 -6.72 15.18
CA PRO A 291 -2.42 -5.26 15.12
C PRO A 291 -1.09 -4.55 14.89
N ASP A 292 0.01 -5.18 15.24
CA ASP A 292 1.37 -4.64 15.13
C ASP A 292 2.12 -5.09 13.87
N THR A 293 1.55 -6.00 13.08
CA THR A 293 2.12 -6.44 11.80
C THR A 293 1.42 -5.82 10.61
N ALA A 294 0.89 -4.63 10.77
CA ALA A 294 0.31 -3.85 9.67
C ALA A 294 1.24 -3.68 8.46
N GLY A 295 2.47 -4.16 8.55
CA GLY A 295 3.41 -4.28 7.45
C GLY A 295 3.46 -5.65 6.78
N SER A 296 2.84 -6.68 7.35
CA SER A 296 2.76 -8.01 6.72
C SER A 296 1.52 -8.17 5.83
N GLU A 297 0.67 -7.17 5.81
CA GLU A 297 -0.54 -7.15 4.98
C GLU A 297 -0.27 -6.89 3.49
N GLY A 298 0.90 -7.29 3.00
CA GLY A 298 1.12 -7.42 1.57
C GLY A 298 0.34 -8.58 0.96
N GLY A 299 -0.33 -9.35 1.77
CA GLY A 299 -1.16 -10.44 1.37
C GLY A 299 -2.54 -10.30 1.98
N VAL A 300 -3.31 -9.31 1.56
CA VAL A 300 -4.74 -9.41 1.80
C VAL A 300 -5.24 -10.56 0.95
N ALA A 301 -5.52 -11.67 1.60
CA ALA A 301 -6.36 -12.69 1.01
C ALA A 301 -7.73 -12.05 0.78
N ASP A 302 -7.91 -11.39 -0.35
CA ASP A 302 -9.23 -11.03 -0.83
C ASP A 302 -9.91 -12.32 -1.27
N THR A 303 -10.64 -12.92 -0.34
CA THR A 303 -11.65 -13.90 -0.67
C THR A 303 -12.86 -13.24 -1.30
#